data_be8c11b402cd4242c9fc870006bb285f
#
_entry.id   be8c11b402cd4242c9fc870006bb285f
#
_cell.length_a   1.000
_cell.length_b   1.000
_cell.length_c   1.000
_cell.angle_alpha   90.00
_cell.angle_beta   90.00
_cell.angle_gamma   90.00
#
_symmetry.space_group_name_H-M   'P 1'
#
loop_
_entity.id
_entity.type
_entity.pdbx_description
1 polymer ?
#
loop_
_entity_poly.entity_id
_entity_poly.type
_entity_poly.pdbx_seq_one_letter_code
_entity_poly.pdbx_strand_id
1 'polypeptide(L)'
;MHPVLVRFGPLTIHTYGVLVAAAFLLGLALAVKQAKREGIPQERIVDIGFYVLVGAIVGSRLFFVAVNAGHYLKHPLDIFKIWEGGLVFYGGLIFALPLAIWYIRKHHLDTWRMTDIFAPSIAIGHAVGRIGCFAAGCCYGRYASLPWAVTFHDPECLATTGIPLHPSQLYESAGEFLNFLILITLRRHQSFKGQLFWTYIFLYSVLRFVVEFFRGDEARGYLFGSISVSQGISVLMGIVAISVIAGKLLKKKGA
;
A
#
# COMPACT_ATOMS: atom_id res chain seq x y z
N MET A 1 -12.68 10.91 -15.61
CA MET A 1 -12.07 9.76 -14.95
C MET A 1 -12.84 8.54 -15.36
N HIS A 2 -12.21 7.39 -15.48
CA HIS A 2 -12.86 6.19 -16.00
C HIS A 2 -12.73 5.07 -14.98
N PRO A 3 -13.69 4.93 -14.03
CA PRO A 3 -13.70 3.85 -13.04
C PRO A 3 -13.79 2.49 -13.69
N VAL A 4 -14.57 2.39 -14.76
CA VAL A 4 -14.71 1.18 -15.59
C VAL A 4 -13.85 1.32 -16.83
N LEU A 5 -12.95 0.34 -17.05
CA LEU A 5 -12.10 0.29 -18.23
C LEU A 5 -12.84 -0.32 -19.43
N VAL A 6 -13.50 -1.46 -19.19
CA VAL A 6 -14.21 -2.21 -20.24
C VAL A 6 -15.30 -3.07 -19.59
N ARG A 7 -16.43 -3.25 -20.31
CA ARG A 7 -17.52 -4.18 -19.96
C ARG A 7 -17.70 -5.24 -21.04
N PHE A 8 -17.68 -6.51 -20.63
CA PHE A 8 -17.97 -7.66 -21.49
C PHE A 8 -19.18 -8.41 -20.89
N GLY A 9 -20.38 -8.02 -21.28
CA GLY A 9 -21.59 -8.59 -20.70
C GLY A 9 -21.65 -8.41 -19.19
N PRO A 10 -21.73 -9.49 -18.38
CA PRO A 10 -21.78 -9.39 -16.92
C PRO A 10 -20.41 -9.10 -16.28
N LEU A 11 -19.31 -9.21 -17.03
CA LEU A 11 -17.96 -8.97 -16.53
C LEU A 11 -17.55 -7.52 -16.72
N THR A 12 -17.34 -6.82 -15.60
CA THR A 12 -16.83 -5.43 -15.60
C THR A 12 -15.38 -5.42 -15.14
N ILE A 13 -14.49 -4.88 -15.98
CA ILE A 13 -13.09 -4.67 -15.64
C ILE A 13 -12.92 -3.22 -15.18
N HIS A 14 -12.59 -3.06 -13.90
CA HIS A 14 -12.34 -1.75 -13.30
C HIS A 14 -10.89 -1.30 -13.51
N THR A 15 -10.71 -0.02 -13.85
CA THR A 15 -9.40 0.61 -14.02
C THR A 15 -8.52 0.45 -12.76
N TYR A 16 -9.13 0.55 -11.58
CA TYR A 16 -8.46 0.31 -10.30
C TYR A 16 -7.79 -1.06 -10.24
N GLY A 17 -8.52 -2.12 -10.57
CA GLY A 17 -8.02 -3.50 -10.53
C GLY A 17 -6.82 -3.71 -11.47
N VAL A 18 -6.89 -3.15 -12.68
CA VAL A 18 -5.79 -3.23 -13.65
C VAL A 18 -4.55 -2.49 -13.15
N LEU A 19 -4.71 -1.28 -12.60
CA LEU A 19 -3.60 -0.50 -12.06
C LEU A 19 -2.99 -1.13 -10.81
N VAL A 20 -3.79 -1.75 -9.94
CA VAL A 20 -3.27 -2.50 -8.78
C VAL A 20 -2.50 -3.74 -9.23
N ALA A 21 -2.99 -4.47 -10.23
CA ALA A 21 -2.25 -5.61 -10.79
C ALA A 21 -0.92 -5.15 -11.43
N ALA A 22 -0.93 -4.08 -12.20
CA ALA A 22 0.27 -3.48 -12.79
C ALA A 22 1.25 -3.02 -11.69
N ALA A 23 0.76 -2.38 -10.64
CA ALA A 23 1.55 -1.95 -9.49
C ALA A 23 2.24 -3.13 -8.79
N PHE A 24 1.52 -4.23 -8.58
CA PHE A 24 2.07 -5.46 -8.01
C PHE A 24 3.16 -6.07 -8.90
N LEU A 25 2.89 -6.21 -10.18
CA LEU A 25 3.85 -6.78 -11.14
C LEU A 25 5.11 -5.90 -11.27
N LEU A 26 4.95 -4.59 -11.31
CA LEU A 26 6.07 -3.64 -11.34
C LEU A 26 6.92 -3.74 -10.06
N GLY A 27 6.28 -3.76 -8.89
CA GLY A 27 6.97 -3.94 -7.60
C GLY A 27 7.71 -5.28 -7.53
N LEU A 28 7.07 -6.37 -7.97
CA LEU A 28 7.68 -7.70 -8.00
C LEU A 28 8.89 -7.75 -8.96
N ALA A 29 8.74 -7.21 -10.16
CA ALA A 29 9.83 -7.15 -11.14
C ALA A 29 11.04 -6.36 -10.60
N LEU A 30 10.79 -5.25 -9.90
CA LEU A 30 11.84 -4.48 -9.25
C LEU A 30 12.50 -5.28 -8.11
N ALA A 31 11.73 -5.96 -7.27
CA ALA A 31 12.25 -6.80 -6.20
C ALA A 31 13.14 -7.93 -6.74
N VAL A 32 12.70 -8.61 -7.80
CA VAL A 32 13.49 -9.63 -8.53
C VAL A 32 14.80 -9.05 -9.05
N LYS A 33 14.75 -7.88 -9.71
CA LYS A 33 15.97 -7.21 -10.19
C LYS A 33 16.94 -6.86 -9.07
N GLN A 34 16.41 -6.43 -7.91
CA GLN A 34 17.25 -6.10 -6.76
C GLN A 34 17.85 -7.34 -6.11
N ALA A 35 17.07 -8.41 -5.94
CA ALA A 35 17.52 -9.69 -5.41
C ALA A 35 18.65 -10.30 -6.26
N LYS A 36 18.52 -10.27 -7.59
CA LYS A 36 19.56 -10.70 -8.52
C LYS A 36 20.89 -9.99 -8.28
N ARG A 37 20.86 -8.67 -8.04
CA ARG A 37 22.08 -7.88 -7.74
C ARG A 37 22.73 -8.27 -6.42
N GLU A 38 21.98 -8.86 -5.51
CA GLU A 38 22.44 -9.31 -4.20
C GLU A 38 22.75 -10.81 -4.15
N GLY A 39 22.70 -11.51 -5.31
CA GLY A 39 22.96 -12.95 -5.37
C GLY A 39 21.87 -13.82 -4.74
N ILE A 40 20.64 -13.29 -4.58
CA ILE A 40 19.50 -14.05 -4.07
C ILE A 40 18.75 -14.66 -5.26
N PRO A 41 18.42 -15.97 -5.21
CA PRO A 41 17.68 -16.64 -6.27
C PRO A 41 16.34 -15.92 -6.55
N GLN A 42 16.06 -15.66 -7.82
CA GLN A 42 14.86 -14.91 -8.25
C GLN A 42 13.57 -15.64 -7.87
N GLU A 43 13.61 -16.97 -7.90
CA GLU A 43 12.48 -17.85 -7.54
C GLU A 43 12.00 -17.56 -6.13
N ARG A 44 12.92 -17.27 -5.20
CA ARG A 44 12.56 -16.95 -3.80
C ARG A 44 11.73 -15.69 -3.69
N ILE A 45 12.01 -14.68 -4.52
CA ILE A 45 11.25 -13.43 -4.54
C ILE A 45 9.88 -13.63 -5.18
N VAL A 46 9.83 -14.40 -6.27
CA VAL A 46 8.57 -14.74 -6.94
C VAL A 46 7.66 -15.54 -6.00
N ASP A 47 8.22 -16.51 -5.28
CA ASP A 47 7.48 -17.30 -4.30
C ASP A 47 6.92 -16.41 -3.17
N ILE A 48 7.74 -15.50 -2.61
CA ILE A 48 7.25 -14.54 -1.60
C ILE A 48 6.12 -13.70 -2.18
N GLY A 49 6.27 -13.19 -3.41
CA GLY A 49 5.23 -12.45 -4.11
C GLY A 49 3.94 -13.27 -4.25
N PHE A 50 4.05 -14.54 -4.64
CA PHE A 50 2.92 -15.45 -4.75
C PHE A 50 2.20 -15.66 -3.39
N TYR A 51 2.95 -15.95 -2.32
CA TYR A 51 2.37 -16.11 -0.98
C TYR A 51 1.72 -14.83 -0.47
N VAL A 52 2.33 -13.67 -0.74
CA VAL A 52 1.76 -12.35 -0.40
C VAL A 52 0.46 -12.13 -1.16
N LEU A 53 0.41 -12.41 -2.46
CA LEU A 53 -0.78 -12.25 -3.29
C LEU A 53 -1.92 -13.15 -2.81
N VAL A 54 -1.64 -14.45 -2.62
CA VAL A 54 -2.64 -15.42 -2.12
C VAL A 54 -3.11 -15.02 -0.72
N GLY A 55 -2.19 -14.70 0.18
CA GLY A 55 -2.53 -14.25 1.53
C GLY A 55 -3.35 -12.98 1.54
N ALA A 56 -3.04 -12.02 0.66
CA ALA A 56 -3.80 -10.78 0.53
C ALA A 56 -5.23 -11.03 0.05
N ILE A 57 -5.42 -11.83 -0.99
CA ILE A 57 -6.76 -12.12 -1.55
C ILE A 57 -7.58 -12.93 -0.54
N VAL A 58 -7.05 -14.05 -0.06
CA VAL A 58 -7.75 -14.95 0.86
C VAL A 58 -8.05 -14.24 2.18
N GLY A 59 -7.06 -13.56 2.76
CA GLY A 59 -7.21 -12.84 4.02
C GLY A 59 -8.22 -11.70 3.94
N SER A 60 -8.18 -10.90 2.85
CA SER A 60 -9.15 -9.83 2.62
C SER A 60 -10.57 -10.37 2.53
N ARG A 61 -10.77 -11.50 1.86
CA ARG A 61 -12.08 -12.15 1.71
C ARG A 61 -12.57 -12.75 3.02
N LEU A 62 -11.72 -13.51 3.72
CA LEU A 62 -12.08 -14.11 5.00
C LEU A 62 -12.47 -13.04 6.03
N PHE A 63 -11.75 -11.94 6.08
CA PHE A 63 -12.08 -10.84 6.99
C PHE A 63 -13.41 -10.17 6.62
N PHE A 64 -13.68 -9.98 5.33
CA PHE A 64 -14.96 -9.45 4.85
C PHE A 64 -16.12 -10.38 5.22
N VAL A 65 -15.95 -11.69 5.03
CA VAL A 65 -16.93 -12.72 5.40
C VAL A 65 -17.17 -12.69 6.91
N ALA A 66 -16.13 -12.60 7.73
CA ALA A 66 -16.26 -12.55 9.19
C ALA A 66 -17.04 -11.32 9.67
N VAL A 67 -16.78 -10.13 9.08
CA VAL A 67 -17.52 -8.91 9.41
C VAL A 67 -18.97 -8.98 8.97
N ASN A 68 -19.31 -9.73 7.92
CA ASN A 68 -20.65 -9.91 7.36
C ASN A 68 -21.20 -11.30 7.62
N ALA A 69 -20.83 -11.95 8.73
CA ALA A 69 -21.15 -13.34 9.03
C ALA A 69 -22.66 -13.68 8.93
N GLY A 70 -23.52 -12.75 9.32
CA GLY A 70 -24.98 -12.94 9.26
C GLY A 70 -25.52 -13.22 7.85
N HIS A 71 -24.91 -12.65 6.82
CA HIS A 71 -25.24 -12.94 5.42
C HIS A 71 -24.66 -14.30 4.97
N TYR A 72 -23.36 -14.51 5.23
CA TYR A 72 -22.65 -15.70 4.72
C TYR A 72 -23.03 -17.01 5.41
N LEU A 73 -23.55 -16.96 6.63
CA LEU A 73 -24.15 -18.13 7.28
C LEU A 73 -25.42 -18.62 6.56
N LYS A 74 -26.17 -17.70 5.93
CA LYS A 74 -27.37 -18.02 5.15
C LYS A 74 -27.04 -18.40 3.69
N HIS A 75 -25.95 -17.88 3.15
CA HIS A 75 -25.51 -18.04 1.77
C HIS A 75 -24.03 -18.43 1.69
N PRO A 76 -23.63 -19.63 2.12
CA PRO A 76 -22.22 -20.01 2.25
C PRO A 76 -21.45 -20.04 0.92
N LEU A 77 -22.12 -20.31 -0.20
CA LEU A 77 -21.47 -20.30 -1.52
C LEU A 77 -21.03 -18.90 -1.99
N ASP A 78 -21.62 -17.86 -1.44
CA ASP A 78 -21.25 -16.49 -1.78
C ASP A 78 -19.84 -16.10 -1.26
N ILE A 79 -19.27 -16.92 -0.36
CA ILE A 79 -17.88 -16.77 0.09
C ILE A 79 -16.91 -16.78 -1.08
N PHE A 80 -17.16 -17.56 -2.11
CA PHE A 80 -16.29 -17.71 -3.28
C PHE A 80 -16.48 -16.63 -4.35
N LYS A 81 -17.52 -15.81 -4.27
CA LYS A 81 -17.81 -14.76 -5.26
C LYS A 81 -16.95 -13.52 -5.04
N ILE A 82 -15.62 -13.67 -5.25
CA ILE A 82 -14.65 -12.57 -5.08
C ILE A 82 -14.80 -11.48 -6.16
N TRP A 83 -15.39 -11.81 -7.32
CA TRP A 83 -15.63 -10.88 -8.42
C TRP A 83 -16.73 -9.85 -8.16
N GLU A 84 -17.59 -10.11 -7.17
CA GLU A 84 -18.60 -9.14 -6.69
C GLU A 84 -18.00 -8.10 -5.72
N GLY A 85 -16.68 -8.15 -5.47
CA GLY A 85 -16.01 -7.31 -4.50
C GLY A 85 -16.01 -7.91 -3.08
N GLY A 86 -16.02 -7.05 -2.06
CA GLY A 86 -16.01 -7.51 -0.67
C GLY A 86 -14.62 -8.01 -0.23
N LEU A 87 -13.64 -7.14 -0.34
CA LEU A 87 -12.27 -7.36 0.12
C LEU A 87 -11.90 -6.28 1.15
N VAL A 88 -11.48 -6.71 2.35
CA VAL A 88 -11.06 -5.79 3.42
C VAL A 88 -9.54 -5.74 3.49
N PHE A 89 -8.97 -4.55 3.31
CA PHE A 89 -7.52 -4.33 3.28
C PHE A 89 -6.78 -4.92 4.49
N TYR A 90 -7.29 -4.68 5.69
CA TYR A 90 -6.65 -5.18 6.92
C TYR A 90 -6.59 -6.70 6.99
N GLY A 91 -7.62 -7.40 6.49
CA GLY A 91 -7.60 -8.85 6.38
C GLY A 91 -6.46 -9.34 5.48
N GLY A 92 -6.27 -8.70 4.33
CA GLY A 92 -5.16 -8.99 3.42
C GLY A 92 -3.81 -8.81 4.09
N LEU A 93 -3.60 -7.70 4.80
CA LEU A 93 -2.35 -7.41 5.49
C LEU A 93 -2.03 -8.43 6.60
N ILE A 94 -3.04 -8.78 7.43
CA ILE A 94 -2.90 -9.73 8.54
C ILE A 94 -2.53 -11.14 8.05
N PHE A 95 -2.96 -11.54 6.86
CA PHE A 95 -2.61 -12.84 6.28
C PHE A 95 -1.33 -12.81 5.45
N ALA A 96 -1.11 -11.78 4.65
CA ALA A 96 0.04 -11.69 3.76
C ALA A 96 1.37 -11.55 4.52
N LEU A 97 1.42 -10.73 5.58
CA LEU A 97 2.65 -10.52 6.34
C LEU A 97 3.16 -11.78 7.05
N PRO A 98 2.34 -12.54 7.81
CA PRO A 98 2.79 -13.79 8.42
C PRO A 98 3.22 -14.82 7.39
N LEU A 99 2.55 -14.94 6.24
CA LEU A 99 2.95 -15.86 5.17
C LEU A 99 4.31 -15.48 4.58
N ALA A 100 4.56 -14.20 4.34
CA ALA A 100 5.85 -13.72 3.87
C ALA A 100 6.97 -13.99 4.89
N ILE A 101 6.72 -13.69 6.19
CA ILE A 101 7.69 -13.94 7.26
C ILE A 101 7.95 -15.43 7.44
N TRP A 102 6.88 -16.25 7.39
CA TRP A 102 7.02 -17.71 7.45
C TRP A 102 7.88 -18.23 6.32
N TYR A 103 7.64 -17.82 5.07
CA TYR A 103 8.42 -18.25 3.92
C TYR A 103 9.90 -17.83 4.06
N ILE A 104 10.17 -16.58 4.43
CA ILE A 104 11.51 -16.05 4.65
C ILE A 104 12.26 -16.90 5.69
N ARG A 105 11.63 -17.20 6.82
CA ARG A 105 12.22 -18.01 7.90
C ARG A 105 12.43 -19.47 7.50
N LYS A 106 11.42 -20.06 6.84
CA LYS A 106 11.49 -21.46 6.36
C LYS A 106 12.66 -21.69 5.40
N HIS A 107 12.99 -20.70 4.59
CA HIS A 107 14.09 -20.77 3.63
C HIS A 107 15.40 -20.13 4.10
N HIS A 108 15.50 -19.85 5.41
CA HIS A 108 16.70 -19.27 6.05
C HIS A 108 17.20 -17.98 5.37
N LEU A 109 16.28 -17.17 4.79
CA LEU A 109 16.60 -15.90 4.20
C LEU A 109 16.77 -14.84 5.30
N ASP A 110 17.71 -13.91 5.10
CA ASP A 110 17.88 -12.79 6.03
C ASP A 110 16.69 -11.82 5.93
N THR A 111 15.90 -11.77 6.99
CA THR A 111 14.64 -10.99 7.03
C THR A 111 14.90 -9.51 6.75
N TRP A 112 15.92 -8.91 7.34
CA TRP A 112 16.21 -7.48 7.14
C TRP A 112 16.69 -7.18 5.73
N ARG A 113 17.42 -8.08 5.14
CA ARG A 113 17.82 -7.98 3.73
C ARG A 113 16.62 -8.10 2.80
N MET A 114 15.67 -8.99 3.11
CA MET A 114 14.42 -9.11 2.35
C MET A 114 13.58 -7.84 2.45
N THR A 115 13.41 -7.28 3.64
CA THR A 115 12.65 -6.03 3.81
C THR A 115 13.29 -4.86 3.07
N ASP A 116 14.62 -4.78 2.99
CA ASP A 116 15.32 -3.76 2.20
C ASP A 116 15.13 -3.93 0.68
N ILE A 117 15.01 -5.18 0.20
CA ILE A 117 14.71 -5.46 -1.20
C ILE A 117 13.29 -5.02 -1.54
N PHE A 118 12.32 -5.30 -0.65
CA PHE A 118 10.93 -4.98 -0.90
C PHE A 118 10.59 -3.50 -0.66
N ALA A 119 11.30 -2.76 0.18
CA ALA A 119 10.94 -1.38 0.53
C ALA A 119 10.79 -0.45 -0.70
N PRO A 120 11.75 -0.34 -1.65
CA PRO A 120 11.57 0.47 -2.85
C PRO A 120 10.48 -0.10 -3.78
N SER A 121 10.30 -1.43 -3.77
CA SER A 121 9.28 -2.10 -4.60
C SER A 121 7.87 -1.79 -4.10
N ILE A 122 7.69 -1.71 -2.78
CA ILE A 122 6.42 -1.29 -2.16
C ILE A 122 6.16 0.19 -2.48
N ALA A 123 7.15 1.07 -2.35
CA ALA A 123 6.99 2.49 -2.63
C ALA A 123 6.50 2.74 -4.07
N ILE A 124 7.15 2.16 -5.08
CA ILE A 124 6.71 2.32 -6.47
C ILE A 124 5.36 1.67 -6.75
N GLY A 125 5.11 0.48 -6.19
CA GLY A 125 3.82 -0.19 -6.29
C GLY A 125 2.70 0.65 -5.65
N HIS A 126 2.95 1.26 -4.50
CA HIS A 126 2.01 2.14 -3.83
C HIS A 126 1.74 3.40 -4.68
N ALA A 127 2.77 4.04 -5.24
CA ALA A 127 2.62 5.19 -6.14
C ALA A 127 1.66 4.89 -7.30
N VAL A 128 1.86 3.76 -7.99
CA VAL A 128 0.99 3.33 -9.11
C VAL A 128 -0.40 2.94 -8.60
N GLY A 129 -0.51 2.27 -7.46
CA GLY A 129 -1.79 1.93 -6.84
C GLY A 129 -2.64 3.15 -6.51
N ARG A 130 -2.03 4.28 -6.11
CA ARG A 130 -2.73 5.54 -5.85
C ARG A 130 -3.28 6.19 -7.12
N ILE A 131 -2.66 5.99 -8.26
CA ILE A 131 -3.25 6.37 -9.55
C ILE A 131 -4.52 5.56 -9.80
N GLY A 132 -4.54 4.28 -9.40
CA GLY A 132 -5.75 3.45 -9.42
C GLY A 132 -6.88 4.02 -8.54
N CYS A 133 -6.55 4.43 -7.31
CA CYS A 133 -7.51 5.11 -6.44
C CYS A 133 -8.07 6.39 -7.07
N PHE A 134 -7.23 7.14 -7.77
CA PHE A 134 -7.65 8.35 -8.49
C PHE A 134 -8.61 8.02 -9.63
N ALA A 135 -8.35 6.98 -10.41
CA ALA A 135 -9.23 6.53 -11.49
C ALA A 135 -10.61 6.07 -10.97
N ALA A 136 -10.64 5.40 -9.80
CA ALA A 136 -11.87 4.96 -9.14
C ALA A 136 -12.62 6.08 -8.40
N GLY A 137 -11.95 7.22 -8.12
CA GLY A 137 -12.48 8.30 -7.31
C GLY A 137 -12.53 8.01 -5.81
N CYS A 138 -11.90 6.94 -5.30
CA CYS A 138 -11.84 6.67 -3.86
C CYS A 138 -10.72 7.47 -3.18
N CYS A 139 -10.80 7.63 -1.85
CA CYS A 139 -9.75 8.29 -1.08
C CYS A 139 -9.50 9.75 -1.48
N TYR A 140 -10.51 10.44 -1.94
CA TYR A 140 -10.43 11.83 -2.38
C TYR A 140 -10.18 12.81 -1.23
N GLY A 141 -9.80 14.04 -1.60
CA GLY A 141 -9.56 15.12 -0.64
C GLY A 141 -10.81 15.96 -0.38
N ARG A 142 -10.68 16.85 0.60
CA ARG A 142 -11.73 17.84 0.91
C ARG A 142 -11.90 18.84 -0.23
N TYR A 143 -12.98 19.62 -0.18
CA TYR A 143 -13.22 20.73 -1.09
C TYR A 143 -11.99 21.64 -1.20
N ALA A 144 -11.70 22.09 -2.42
CA ALA A 144 -10.57 22.97 -2.71
C ALA A 144 -10.87 23.93 -3.87
N SER A 145 -10.63 25.21 -3.67
CA SER A 145 -10.69 26.24 -4.72
C SER A 145 -9.34 26.52 -5.38
N LEU A 146 -8.53 25.46 -5.58
CA LEU A 146 -7.17 25.57 -6.12
C LEU A 146 -7.16 25.35 -7.64
N PRO A 147 -6.20 25.95 -8.39
CA PRO A 147 -6.11 25.77 -9.84
C PRO A 147 -5.96 24.32 -10.31
N TRP A 148 -5.44 23.45 -9.45
CA TRP A 148 -5.24 22.01 -9.71
C TRP A 148 -6.28 21.13 -8.97
N ALA A 149 -7.34 21.72 -8.41
CA ALA A 149 -8.43 20.93 -7.87
C ALA A 149 -9.09 20.11 -8.97
N VAL A 150 -9.50 18.89 -8.64
CA VAL A 150 -10.09 17.97 -9.60
C VAL A 150 -11.56 17.76 -9.31
N THR A 151 -12.39 17.89 -10.34
CA THR A 151 -13.82 17.59 -10.28
C THR A 151 -14.09 16.24 -10.93
N PHE A 152 -14.73 15.34 -10.18
CA PHE A 152 -15.17 14.04 -10.68
C PHE A 152 -16.54 14.21 -11.33
N HIS A 153 -16.72 13.70 -12.55
CA HIS A 153 -17.97 13.85 -13.32
C HIS A 153 -18.65 12.50 -13.59
N ASP A 154 -17.90 11.40 -13.54
CA ASP A 154 -18.43 10.07 -13.81
C ASP A 154 -19.28 9.61 -12.62
N PRO A 155 -20.57 9.25 -12.81
CA PRO A 155 -21.46 8.80 -11.74
C PRO A 155 -21.02 7.47 -11.10
N GLU A 156 -20.16 6.70 -11.76
CA GLU A 156 -19.59 5.45 -11.21
C GLU A 156 -18.36 5.69 -10.32
N CYS A 157 -17.90 6.95 -10.22
CA CYS A 157 -16.84 7.32 -9.27
C CYS A 157 -17.34 7.23 -7.83
N LEU A 158 -16.46 6.82 -6.93
CA LEU A 158 -16.74 6.78 -5.49
C LEU A 158 -16.68 8.18 -4.83
N ALA A 159 -16.10 9.16 -5.52
CA ALA A 159 -16.04 10.55 -5.05
C ALA A 159 -17.38 11.27 -5.24
N THR A 160 -17.59 12.32 -4.43
CA THR A 160 -18.67 13.27 -4.67
C THR A 160 -18.44 13.96 -6.01
N THR A 161 -19.44 13.85 -6.91
CA THR A 161 -19.35 14.41 -8.27
C THR A 161 -19.72 15.89 -8.29
N GLY A 162 -19.20 16.63 -9.28
CA GLY A 162 -19.60 18.02 -9.55
C GLY A 162 -18.96 19.09 -8.65
N ILE A 163 -18.14 18.72 -7.68
CA ILE A 163 -17.41 19.66 -6.82
C ILE A 163 -15.90 19.53 -6.95
N PRO A 164 -15.13 20.64 -6.89
CA PRO A 164 -13.69 20.59 -6.95
C PRO A 164 -13.10 20.08 -5.63
N LEU A 165 -12.25 19.06 -5.71
CA LEU A 165 -11.64 18.36 -4.57
C LEU A 165 -10.12 18.37 -4.66
N HIS A 166 -9.43 18.34 -3.52
CA HIS A 166 -8.00 18.05 -3.50
C HIS A 166 -7.74 16.65 -4.09
N PRO A 167 -6.84 16.52 -5.10
CA PRO A 167 -6.45 15.21 -5.62
C PRO A 167 -5.44 14.52 -4.66
N SER A 168 -5.88 14.22 -3.44
CA SER A 168 -5.04 13.63 -2.39
C SER A 168 -4.40 12.31 -2.80
N GLN A 169 -5.03 11.58 -3.71
CA GLN A 169 -4.47 10.36 -4.31
C GLN A 169 -3.20 10.67 -5.12
N LEU A 170 -3.19 11.77 -5.88
CA LEU A 170 -2.03 12.20 -6.66
C LEU A 170 -0.92 12.76 -5.77
N TYR A 171 -1.27 13.45 -4.68
CA TYR A 171 -0.27 13.89 -3.69
C TYR A 171 0.45 12.71 -3.06
N GLU A 172 -0.31 11.67 -2.68
CA GLU A 172 0.26 10.46 -2.11
C GLU A 172 1.05 9.66 -3.15
N SER A 173 0.59 9.59 -4.40
CA SER A 173 1.30 8.96 -5.51
C SER A 173 2.65 9.66 -5.78
N ALA A 174 2.67 10.98 -5.87
CA ALA A 174 3.89 11.75 -6.09
C ALA A 174 4.87 11.61 -4.91
N GLY A 175 4.36 11.64 -3.67
CA GLY A 175 5.17 11.43 -2.47
C GLY A 175 5.77 10.03 -2.40
N GLU A 176 5.01 8.98 -2.76
CA GLU A 176 5.51 7.61 -2.82
C GLU A 176 6.54 7.40 -3.94
N PHE A 177 6.33 8.05 -5.07
CA PHE A 177 7.34 8.06 -6.13
C PHE A 177 8.64 8.74 -5.69
N LEU A 178 8.56 9.85 -4.95
CA LEU A 178 9.71 10.50 -4.34
C LEU A 178 10.40 9.58 -3.31
N ASN A 179 9.62 8.92 -2.45
CA ASN A 179 10.12 7.93 -1.50
C ASN A 179 10.89 6.82 -2.24
N PHE A 180 10.34 6.31 -3.33
CA PHE A 180 11.01 5.34 -4.19
C PHE A 180 12.38 5.85 -4.69
N LEU A 181 12.45 7.08 -5.21
CA LEU A 181 13.70 7.68 -5.69
C LEU A 181 14.73 7.82 -4.56
N ILE A 182 14.31 8.27 -3.38
CA ILE A 182 15.16 8.37 -2.18
C ILE A 182 15.71 6.99 -1.82
N LEU A 183 14.88 5.96 -1.77
CA LEU A 183 15.29 4.61 -1.39
C LEU A 183 16.27 3.98 -2.40
N ILE A 184 16.05 4.18 -3.71
CA ILE A 184 16.96 3.67 -4.74
C ILE A 184 18.33 4.36 -4.67
N THR A 185 18.37 5.66 -4.40
CA THR A 185 19.64 6.40 -4.23
C THR A 185 20.33 6.01 -2.92
N LEU A 186 19.60 5.92 -1.81
CA LEU A 186 20.13 5.52 -0.51
C LEU A 186 20.70 4.09 -0.52
N ARG A 187 20.15 3.19 -1.35
CA ARG A 187 20.62 1.81 -1.46
C ARG A 187 22.12 1.68 -1.71
N ARG A 188 22.69 2.62 -2.47
CA ARG A 188 24.13 2.65 -2.77
C ARG A 188 25.00 2.99 -1.54
N HIS A 189 24.40 3.61 -0.53
CA HIS A 189 25.06 4.10 0.68
C HIS A 189 24.52 3.44 1.95
N GLN A 190 23.93 2.25 1.80
CA GLN A 190 23.35 1.52 2.93
C GLN A 190 24.41 1.17 3.97
N SER A 191 24.15 1.50 5.23
CA SER A 191 25.09 1.32 6.33
C SER A 191 24.78 0.09 7.19
N PHE A 192 23.55 -0.38 7.22
CA PHE A 192 23.11 -1.56 7.97
C PHE A 192 21.92 -2.22 7.31
N LYS A 193 21.71 -3.52 7.56
CA LYS A 193 20.56 -4.27 7.05
C LYS A 193 19.27 -3.80 7.71
N GLY A 194 18.21 -3.59 6.92
CA GLY A 194 16.94 -3.00 7.36
C GLY A 194 16.90 -1.48 7.26
N GLN A 195 17.97 -0.82 6.78
CA GLN A 195 18.01 0.63 6.67
C GLN A 195 16.97 1.17 5.69
N LEU A 196 16.85 0.56 4.51
CA LEU A 196 15.88 1.02 3.50
C LEU A 196 14.45 0.83 3.98
N PHE A 197 14.18 -0.28 4.65
CA PHE A 197 12.87 -0.55 5.25
C PHE A 197 12.49 0.52 6.28
N TRP A 198 13.37 0.77 7.26
CA TRP A 198 13.08 1.76 8.30
C TRP A 198 13.02 3.18 7.75
N THR A 199 13.85 3.50 6.74
CA THR A 199 13.75 4.79 6.03
C THR A 199 12.41 4.92 5.30
N TYR A 200 11.94 3.85 4.64
CA TYR A 200 10.62 3.85 4.02
C TYR A 200 9.50 4.08 5.03
N ILE A 201 9.52 3.36 6.16
CA ILE A 201 8.54 3.56 7.22
C ILE A 201 8.52 5.01 7.71
N PHE A 202 9.69 5.62 7.91
CA PHE A 202 9.80 7.03 8.31
C PHE A 202 9.22 7.97 7.26
N LEU A 203 9.66 7.86 6.01
CA LEU A 203 9.22 8.71 4.91
C LEU A 203 7.71 8.59 4.65
N TYR A 204 7.20 7.36 4.67
CA TYR A 204 5.77 7.11 4.54
C TYR A 204 4.97 7.71 5.70
N SER A 205 5.47 7.59 6.92
CA SER A 205 4.82 8.20 8.09
C SER A 205 4.70 9.72 7.96
N VAL A 206 5.75 10.39 7.49
CA VAL A 206 5.72 11.85 7.22
C VAL A 206 4.72 12.17 6.11
N LEU A 207 4.82 11.46 4.99
CA LEU A 207 3.92 11.66 3.84
C LEU A 207 2.46 11.46 4.26
N ARG A 208 2.17 10.36 4.96
CA ARG A 208 0.81 10.01 5.38
C ARG A 208 0.24 11.02 6.38
N PHE A 209 1.05 11.51 7.30
CA PHE A 209 0.67 12.58 8.23
C PHE A 209 0.29 13.85 7.49
N VAL A 210 1.10 14.27 6.51
CA VAL A 210 0.87 15.51 5.73
C VAL A 210 -0.35 15.36 4.81
N VAL A 211 -0.49 14.25 4.08
CA VAL A 211 -1.61 14.03 3.15
C VAL A 211 -2.95 14.00 3.89
N GLU A 212 -2.97 13.55 5.15
CA GLU A 212 -4.21 13.49 5.94
C GLU A 212 -4.88 14.86 6.12
N PHE A 213 -4.13 15.96 6.14
CA PHE A 213 -4.71 17.31 6.21
C PHE A 213 -5.55 17.69 4.98
N PHE A 214 -5.31 17.05 3.85
CA PHE A 214 -6.01 17.32 2.59
C PHE A 214 -7.16 16.33 2.32
N ARG A 215 -7.30 15.30 3.13
CA ARG A 215 -8.32 14.26 2.93
C ARG A 215 -9.70 14.74 3.34
N GLY A 216 -10.73 14.27 2.60
CA GLY A 216 -12.13 14.63 2.78
C GLY A 216 -13.05 13.45 3.13
N ASP A 217 -12.55 12.22 3.15
CA ASP A 217 -13.35 11.04 3.49
C ASP A 217 -13.47 10.88 5.02
N GLU A 218 -14.70 11.12 5.54
CA GLU A 218 -15.03 11.17 6.99
C GLU A 218 -14.91 9.83 7.74
N ALA A 219 -14.73 8.72 7.04
CA ALA A 219 -14.86 7.35 7.57
C ALA A 219 -13.74 6.87 8.54
N ARG A 220 -12.87 7.75 9.08
CA ARG A 220 -11.60 7.31 9.70
C ARG A 220 -11.48 7.45 11.20
N GLY A 221 -12.43 8.07 11.85
CA GLY A 221 -12.36 8.35 13.28
C GLY A 221 -11.28 9.36 13.67
N TYR A 222 -11.51 10.04 14.79
CA TYR A 222 -10.58 11.00 15.36
C TYR A 222 -10.08 10.50 16.72
N LEU A 223 -8.80 10.74 17.01
CA LEU A 223 -8.21 10.62 18.34
C LEU A 223 -8.21 12.03 18.96
N PHE A 224 -8.71 12.16 20.16
CA PHE A 224 -8.69 13.44 20.91
C PHE A 224 -9.28 14.66 20.14
N GLY A 225 -10.30 14.44 19.35
CA GLY A 225 -11.12 15.48 18.71
C GLY A 225 -10.53 16.15 17.44
N SER A 226 -9.20 16.24 17.29
CA SER A 226 -8.58 16.94 16.15
C SER A 226 -7.57 16.13 15.34
N ILE A 227 -7.01 15.07 15.93
CA ILE A 227 -5.99 14.22 15.28
C ILE A 227 -6.69 12.96 14.75
N SER A 228 -6.50 12.64 13.48
CA SER A 228 -7.04 11.40 12.93
C SER A 228 -6.28 10.18 13.47
N VAL A 229 -6.95 9.02 13.50
CA VAL A 229 -6.30 7.74 13.84
C VAL A 229 -5.07 7.49 12.95
N SER A 230 -5.17 7.83 11.67
CA SER A 230 -4.05 7.71 10.71
C SER A 230 -2.86 8.58 11.08
N GLN A 231 -3.10 9.82 11.54
CA GLN A 231 -2.03 10.71 12.01
C GLN A 231 -1.36 10.17 13.28
N GLY A 232 -2.15 9.68 14.24
CA GLY A 232 -1.61 9.06 15.45
C GLY A 232 -0.70 7.87 15.16
N ILE A 233 -1.13 6.96 14.28
CA ILE A 233 -0.33 5.82 13.82
C ILE A 233 0.94 6.30 13.10
N SER A 234 0.83 7.31 12.23
CA SER A 234 1.97 7.87 11.50
C SER A 234 3.03 8.42 12.44
N VAL A 235 2.65 9.19 13.45
CA VAL A 235 3.58 9.73 14.45
C VAL A 235 4.30 8.60 15.20
N LEU A 236 3.55 7.59 15.67
CA LEU A 236 4.14 6.45 16.37
C LEU A 236 5.14 5.69 15.49
N MET A 237 4.76 5.37 14.26
CA MET A 237 5.61 4.65 13.31
C MET A 237 6.86 5.47 12.95
N GLY A 238 6.71 6.78 12.77
CA GLY A 238 7.82 7.70 12.51
C GLY A 238 8.84 7.75 13.66
N ILE A 239 8.36 7.84 14.90
CA ILE A 239 9.22 7.82 16.10
C ILE A 239 9.97 6.48 16.20
N VAL A 240 9.29 5.36 16.03
CA VAL A 240 9.92 4.04 16.05
C VAL A 240 10.99 3.93 14.96
N ALA A 241 10.68 4.34 13.73
CA ALA A 241 11.59 4.24 12.61
C ALA A 241 12.87 5.09 12.83
N ILE A 242 12.72 6.36 13.24
CA ILE A 242 13.88 7.23 13.48
C ILE A 242 14.71 6.74 14.67
N SER A 243 14.10 6.21 15.72
CA SER A 243 14.79 5.65 16.88
C SER A 243 15.65 4.43 16.51
N VAL A 244 15.12 3.54 15.65
CA VAL A 244 15.87 2.39 15.16
C VAL A 244 17.03 2.82 14.26
N ILE A 245 16.81 3.75 13.34
CA ILE A 245 17.85 4.27 12.45
C ILE A 245 18.97 4.92 13.27
N ALA A 246 18.63 5.83 14.17
CA ALA A 246 19.60 6.52 15.02
C ALA A 246 20.39 5.54 15.89
N GLY A 247 19.72 4.60 16.56
CA GLY A 247 20.39 3.61 17.39
C GLY A 247 21.36 2.69 16.63
N LYS A 248 21.01 2.30 15.39
CA LYS A 248 21.90 1.48 14.54
C LYS A 248 23.10 2.28 14.03
N LEU A 249 22.91 3.55 13.67
CA LEU A 249 24.00 4.42 13.19
C LEU A 249 24.98 4.79 14.31
N LEU A 250 24.48 5.05 15.53
CA LEU A 250 25.34 5.32 16.70
C LEU A 250 26.20 4.10 17.07
N LYS A 251 25.61 2.89 17.09
CA LYS A 251 26.36 1.66 17.35
C LYS A 251 27.48 1.40 16.33
N LYS A 252 27.26 1.78 15.06
CA LYS A 252 28.27 1.62 14.02
C LYS A 252 29.45 2.62 14.17
N LYS A 253 29.21 3.81 14.74
CA LYS A 253 30.27 4.79 14.97
C LYS A 253 31.13 4.49 16.21
N GLY A 254 30.61 3.69 17.15
CA GLY A 254 31.32 3.30 18.38
C GLY A 254 32.03 1.94 18.30
N ALA A 255 31.92 1.25 17.18
CA ALA A 255 32.64 -0.01 16.87
C ALA A 255 33.70 0.23 15.80
#